data_d77c314960c897cfb5d9523305dd0fd3
#
_entry.id   d77c314960c897cfb5d9523305dd0fd3
#
_cell.length_a   1.000
_cell.length_b   1.000
_cell.length_c   1.000
_cell.angle_alpha   90.00
_cell.angle_beta   90.00
_cell.angle_gamma   90.00
#
_symmetry.space_group_name_H-M   'P 1'
#
loop_
_entity.id
_entity.type
_entity.pdbx_description
1 polymer ?
#
loop_
_entity_poly.entity_id
_entity_poly.type
_entity_poly.pdbx_seq_one_letter_code
_entity_poly.pdbx_strand_id
1 'polypeptide(L)'
;MKLLYNLIIIIYLLTNINIPVYGSRISDSYDGNIFPIYAGNGSLVPPQTSLKESIQNKRVSILFFYLDDSADSKALAPVIAGLDLIWKNNIDIIPLTTDELQNKVFTDPLEEGFYWNGYIPQTIIIDETGSVKFDKTGQLDLDEVNKVISEIKGIKLDDSSF
;
A
#
# COMPACT_ATOMS: atom_id res chain seq x y z
N MET A 1 37.54 22.39 43.80
CA MET A 1 37.98 22.43 42.38
C MET A 1 37.93 21.07 41.70
N LYS A 2 38.52 19.99 42.22
CA LYS A 2 38.52 18.66 41.57
C LYS A 2 37.11 18.08 41.34
N LEU A 3 36.18 18.27 42.26
CA LEU A 3 34.80 17.77 42.14
C LEU A 3 34.01 18.44 40.98
N LEU A 4 34.18 19.76 40.82
CA LEU A 4 33.57 20.54 39.76
C LEU A 4 34.12 20.15 38.37
N TYR A 5 35.45 19.93 38.30
CA TYR A 5 36.11 19.46 37.08
C TYR A 5 35.63 18.08 36.65
N ASN A 6 35.50 17.12 37.59
CA ASN A 6 34.96 15.79 37.28
C ASN A 6 33.50 15.85 36.84
N LEU A 7 32.68 16.71 37.42
CA LEU A 7 31.28 16.90 37.01
C LEU A 7 31.20 17.43 35.58
N ILE A 8 32.04 18.40 35.19
CA ILE A 8 32.06 18.95 33.83
C ILE A 8 32.49 17.88 32.82
N ILE A 9 33.45 17.03 33.13
CA ILE A 9 33.87 15.93 32.26
C ILE A 9 32.75 14.91 32.07
N ILE A 10 32.02 14.56 33.11
CA ILE A 10 30.89 13.63 33.03
C ILE A 10 29.80 14.21 32.14
N ILE A 11 29.43 15.47 32.28
CA ILE A 11 28.44 16.15 31.46
C ILE A 11 28.91 16.18 29.99
N TYR A 12 30.17 16.48 29.72
CA TYR A 12 30.71 16.50 28.37
C TYR A 12 30.70 15.12 27.71
N LEU A 13 30.98 14.05 28.44
CA LEU A 13 30.89 12.67 27.94
C LEU A 13 29.45 12.26 27.63
N LEU A 14 28.49 12.67 28.46
CA LEU A 14 27.05 12.35 28.25
C LEU A 14 26.46 13.09 27.06
N THR A 15 26.94 14.30 26.74
CA THR A 15 26.42 15.08 25.58
C THR A 15 26.97 14.63 24.22
N ASN A 16 28.01 13.80 24.20
CA ASN A 16 28.61 13.31 22.96
C ASN A 16 28.20 11.88 22.57
N ILE A 17 27.24 11.29 23.25
CA ILE A 17 26.70 9.98 22.87
C ILE A 17 25.72 10.18 21.69
N ASN A 18 26.26 10.22 20.48
CA ASN A 18 25.46 10.12 19.26
C ASN A 18 25.11 8.63 19.06
N ILE A 19 23.98 8.20 19.60
CA ILE A 19 23.42 6.89 19.28
C ILE A 19 22.73 7.03 17.93
N PRO A 20 23.22 6.38 16.85
CA PRO A 20 22.50 6.39 15.61
C PRO A 20 21.19 5.64 15.80
N VAL A 21 20.06 6.34 15.69
CA VAL A 21 18.73 5.69 15.66
C VAL A 21 18.54 5.14 14.24
N TYR A 22 18.77 3.85 14.09
CA TYR A 22 18.41 3.13 12.87
C TYR A 22 16.92 2.75 12.96
N GLY A 23 16.06 3.59 12.41
CA GLY A 23 14.69 3.21 12.12
C GLY A 23 14.69 2.31 10.90
N SER A 24 14.83 1.00 11.09
CA SER A 24 14.75 0.04 9.99
C SER A 24 13.31 -0.42 9.81
N ARG A 25 12.70 -0.13 8.66
CA ARG A 25 11.42 -0.73 8.26
C ARG A 25 11.52 -2.27 8.15
N ILE A 26 12.72 -2.80 7.99
CA ILE A 26 13.00 -4.24 7.86
C ILE A 26 12.82 -4.98 9.19
N SER A 27 12.94 -4.29 10.32
CA SER A 27 12.75 -4.86 11.67
C SER A 27 11.38 -4.54 12.29
N ASP A 28 10.47 -3.97 11.50
CA ASP A 28 9.13 -3.62 11.95
C ASP A 28 8.27 -4.88 12.06
N SER A 29 7.99 -5.28 13.30
CA SER A 29 7.19 -6.45 13.63
C SER A 29 5.68 -6.15 13.75
N TYR A 30 5.24 -4.97 13.26
CA TYR A 30 3.82 -4.64 13.27
C TYR A 30 3.04 -5.62 12.39
N ASP A 31 2.00 -6.22 12.97
CA ASP A 31 1.06 -7.12 12.36
C ASP A 31 -0.35 -6.54 12.56
N GLY A 32 -1.09 -6.32 11.48
CA GLY A 32 -2.41 -5.69 11.48
C GLY A 32 -2.58 -4.70 10.34
N ASN A 33 -3.70 -3.97 10.30
CA ASN A 33 -3.99 -3.04 9.21
C ASN A 33 -2.86 -2.03 9.01
N ILE A 34 -2.13 -2.18 7.88
CA ILE A 34 -0.95 -1.37 7.56
C ILE A 34 -1.30 0.07 7.15
N PHE A 35 -2.51 0.32 6.65
CA PHE A 35 -2.87 1.61 6.08
C PHE A 35 -2.92 2.76 7.09
N PRO A 36 -3.48 2.63 8.31
CA PRO A 36 -3.45 3.74 9.27
C PRO A 36 -2.05 4.18 9.65
N ILE A 37 -1.12 3.23 9.78
CA ILE A 37 0.23 3.47 10.32
C ILE A 37 1.19 3.92 9.23
N TYR A 38 1.16 3.28 8.06
CA TYR A 38 2.13 3.54 6.99
C TYR A 38 1.63 4.52 5.93
N ALA A 39 0.30 4.72 5.83
CA ALA A 39 -0.31 5.58 4.82
C ALA A 39 -1.24 6.67 5.39
N GLY A 40 -1.50 6.67 6.69
CA GLY A 40 -2.39 7.64 7.32
C GLY A 40 -3.86 7.51 6.90
N ASN A 41 -4.25 6.41 6.24
CA ASN A 41 -5.60 6.15 5.74
C ASN A 41 -6.13 4.79 6.19
N GLY A 42 -6.85 4.76 7.30
CA GLY A 42 -7.45 3.53 7.85
C GLY A 42 -8.77 3.12 7.19
N SER A 43 -9.34 3.92 6.30
CA SER A 43 -10.66 3.65 5.71
C SER A 43 -10.62 2.63 4.56
N LEU A 44 -9.43 2.26 4.07
CA LEU A 44 -9.27 1.30 2.99
C LEU A 44 -9.51 -0.15 3.42
N VAL A 45 -9.36 -0.46 4.71
CA VAL A 45 -9.54 -1.82 5.24
C VAL A 45 -10.55 -1.79 6.39
N PRO A 46 -11.62 -2.60 6.31
CA PRO A 46 -11.96 -3.52 5.24
C PRO A 46 -12.33 -2.80 3.93
N PRO A 47 -12.16 -3.44 2.75
CA PRO A 47 -12.58 -2.85 1.48
C PRO A 47 -14.08 -2.54 1.51
N GLN A 48 -14.45 -1.40 0.92
CA GLN A 48 -15.84 -0.91 0.97
C GLN A 48 -16.73 -1.58 -0.07
N THR A 49 -16.16 -2.29 -1.04
CA THR A 49 -16.85 -2.99 -2.10
C THR A 49 -16.09 -4.26 -2.48
N SER A 50 -16.74 -5.19 -3.14
CA SER A 50 -16.16 -6.38 -3.76
C SER A 50 -15.88 -6.14 -5.25
N LEU A 51 -15.01 -6.96 -5.85
CA LEU A 51 -14.75 -6.93 -7.30
C LEU A 51 -16.03 -7.12 -8.10
N LYS A 52 -16.87 -8.05 -7.67
CA LYS A 52 -18.17 -8.32 -8.30
C LYS A 52 -19.06 -7.08 -8.32
N GLU A 53 -19.19 -6.39 -7.19
CA GLU A 53 -19.99 -5.17 -7.10
C GLU A 53 -19.39 -4.03 -7.92
N SER A 54 -18.08 -3.87 -7.92
CA SER A 54 -17.39 -2.86 -8.69
C SER A 54 -17.63 -3.05 -10.19
N ILE A 55 -17.51 -4.28 -10.73
CA ILE A 55 -17.79 -4.60 -12.13
C ILE A 55 -19.27 -4.37 -12.46
N GLN A 56 -20.19 -4.79 -11.59
CA GLN A 56 -21.63 -4.55 -11.78
C GLN A 56 -21.96 -3.05 -11.86
N ASN A 57 -21.26 -2.23 -11.09
CA ASN A 57 -21.40 -0.78 -11.07
C ASN A 57 -20.58 -0.09 -12.17
N LYS A 58 -19.93 -0.84 -13.05
CA LYS A 58 -19.07 -0.33 -14.14
C LYS A 58 -17.98 0.62 -13.62
N ARG A 59 -17.24 0.15 -12.62
CA ARG A 59 -16.18 0.90 -12.01
C ARG A 59 -14.83 0.21 -12.23
N VAL A 60 -13.78 1.01 -12.33
CA VAL A 60 -12.40 0.52 -12.36
C VAL A 60 -12.03 0.05 -10.97
N SER A 61 -11.46 -1.14 -10.86
CA SER A 61 -11.04 -1.74 -9.60
C SER A 61 -9.53 -1.86 -9.52
N ILE A 62 -8.97 -1.60 -8.35
CA ILE A 62 -7.57 -1.90 -8.01
C ILE A 62 -7.59 -2.97 -6.92
N LEU A 63 -7.15 -4.18 -7.26
CA LEU A 63 -6.88 -5.23 -6.29
C LEU A 63 -5.45 -5.04 -5.77
N PHE A 64 -5.28 -5.03 -4.47
CA PHE A 64 -3.98 -4.97 -3.82
C PHE A 64 -3.80 -6.14 -2.86
N PHE A 65 -3.06 -7.16 -3.29
CA PHE A 65 -2.74 -8.33 -2.47
C PHE A 65 -1.50 -8.06 -1.65
N TYR A 66 -1.62 -8.25 -0.33
CA TYR A 66 -0.55 -7.89 0.60
C TYR A 66 -0.53 -8.82 1.83
N LEU A 67 0.56 -8.73 2.61
CA LEU A 67 0.65 -9.27 3.98
C LEU A 67 0.98 -8.15 4.95
N ASP A 68 0.38 -8.19 6.12
CA ASP A 68 0.50 -7.17 7.15
C ASP A 68 1.93 -7.06 7.71
N ASP A 69 2.64 -8.19 7.80
CA ASP A 69 4.02 -8.27 8.29
C ASP A 69 5.09 -8.05 7.20
N SER A 70 4.68 -7.94 5.92
CA SER A 70 5.61 -7.74 4.81
C SER A 70 6.11 -6.30 4.72
N ALA A 71 7.43 -6.10 4.76
CA ALA A 71 8.08 -4.80 4.59
C ALA A 71 7.75 -4.16 3.22
N ASP A 72 7.68 -4.97 2.15
CA ASP A 72 7.36 -4.49 0.81
C ASP A 72 5.90 -4.05 0.70
N SER A 73 4.97 -4.77 1.36
CA SER A 73 3.56 -4.37 1.46
C SER A 73 3.40 -3.05 2.21
N LYS A 74 4.08 -2.90 3.35
CA LYS A 74 4.11 -1.66 4.14
C LYS A 74 4.66 -0.48 3.33
N ALA A 75 5.69 -0.71 2.51
CA ALA A 75 6.28 0.32 1.65
C ALA A 75 5.33 0.78 0.54
N LEU A 76 4.42 -0.09 0.05
CA LEU A 76 3.44 0.26 -0.97
C LEU A 76 2.15 0.86 -0.44
N ALA A 77 1.82 0.69 0.85
CA ALA A 77 0.59 1.23 1.42
C ALA A 77 0.39 2.73 1.15
N PRO A 78 1.42 3.62 1.24
CA PRO A 78 1.28 5.03 0.88
C PRO A 78 0.93 5.26 -0.59
N VAL A 79 1.45 4.44 -1.51
CA VAL A 79 1.17 4.54 -2.96
C VAL A 79 -0.30 4.21 -3.22
N ILE A 80 -0.80 3.12 -2.65
CA ILE A 80 -2.21 2.71 -2.77
C ILE A 80 -3.14 3.77 -2.16
N ALA A 81 -2.81 4.30 -0.97
CA ALA A 81 -3.59 5.38 -0.37
C ALA A 81 -3.52 6.69 -1.19
N GLY A 82 -2.40 6.95 -1.86
CA GLY A 82 -2.25 8.07 -2.80
C GLY A 82 -3.18 7.95 -4.00
N LEU A 83 -3.36 6.75 -4.54
CA LEU A 83 -4.34 6.49 -5.62
C LEU A 83 -5.77 6.78 -5.16
N ASP A 84 -6.13 6.41 -3.93
CA ASP A 84 -7.44 6.73 -3.34
C ASP A 84 -7.66 8.24 -3.28
N LEU A 85 -6.65 9.02 -2.87
CA LEU A 85 -6.73 10.48 -2.80
C LEU A 85 -6.87 11.14 -4.18
N ILE A 86 -6.13 10.64 -5.19
CA ILE A 86 -6.13 11.21 -6.55
C ILE A 86 -7.46 10.90 -7.25
N TRP A 87 -7.86 9.65 -7.23
CA TRP A 87 -8.99 9.15 -8.01
C TRP A 87 -10.32 9.18 -7.28
N LYS A 88 -10.29 9.19 -5.94
CA LYS A 88 -11.49 9.27 -5.07
C LYS A 88 -12.61 8.32 -5.55
N ASN A 89 -13.76 8.87 -5.83
CA ASN A 89 -14.95 8.13 -6.25
C ASN A 89 -14.90 7.59 -7.70
N ASN A 90 -13.79 7.77 -8.43
CA ASN A 90 -13.68 7.30 -9.81
C ASN A 90 -13.22 5.85 -9.93
N ILE A 91 -12.61 5.31 -8.88
CA ILE A 91 -12.12 3.93 -8.81
C ILE A 91 -12.54 3.29 -7.50
N ASP A 92 -12.45 1.98 -7.44
CA ASP A 92 -12.61 1.19 -6.22
C ASP A 92 -11.28 0.54 -5.86
N ILE A 93 -10.81 0.75 -4.64
CA ILE A 93 -9.60 0.10 -4.13
C ILE A 93 -10.02 -1.03 -3.20
N ILE A 94 -9.53 -2.23 -3.48
CA ILE A 94 -9.87 -3.47 -2.81
C ILE A 94 -8.61 -4.12 -2.26
N PRO A 95 -8.14 -3.71 -1.07
CA PRO A 95 -6.99 -4.33 -0.42
C PRO A 95 -7.39 -5.68 0.18
N LEU A 96 -6.54 -6.70 0.00
CA LEU A 96 -6.80 -8.08 0.37
C LEU A 96 -5.57 -8.67 1.04
N THR A 97 -5.71 -9.15 2.27
CA THR A 97 -4.66 -9.94 2.91
C THR A 97 -4.63 -11.33 2.29
N THR A 98 -3.42 -11.84 1.99
CA THR A 98 -3.29 -13.13 1.31
C THR A 98 -3.38 -14.31 2.27
N ASP A 99 -3.40 -14.11 3.58
CA ASP A 99 -3.58 -15.16 4.58
C ASP A 99 -4.87 -15.94 4.38
N GLU A 100 -5.95 -15.22 4.02
CA GLU A 100 -7.25 -15.83 3.77
C GLU A 100 -7.34 -16.56 2.42
N LEU A 101 -6.41 -16.30 1.51
CA LEU A 101 -6.40 -16.88 0.16
C LEU A 101 -5.62 -18.19 0.09
N GLN A 102 -4.70 -18.41 1.03
CA GLN A 102 -3.87 -19.60 1.06
C GLN A 102 -4.72 -20.87 1.11
N ASN A 103 -4.33 -21.87 0.30
CA ASN A 103 -5.00 -23.16 0.18
C ASN A 103 -6.44 -23.11 -0.37
N LYS A 104 -6.88 -21.98 -0.93
CA LYS A 104 -8.12 -21.88 -1.67
C LYS A 104 -7.87 -21.94 -3.17
N VAL A 105 -8.81 -22.50 -3.91
CA VAL A 105 -8.82 -22.50 -5.37
C VAL A 105 -9.98 -21.63 -5.83
N PHE A 106 -9.65 -20.59 -6.57
CA PHE A 106 -10.64 -19.66 -7.13
C PHE A 106 -10.78 -19.94 -8.64
N THR A 107 -12.01 -20.10 -9.10
CA THR A 107 -12.33 -20.40 -10.51
C THR A 107 -13.24 -19.36 -11.14
N ASP A 108 -13.87 -18.52 -10.33
CA ASP A 108 -14.76 -17.45 -10.80
C ASP A 108 -13.97 -16.15 -10.98
N PRO A 109 -13.94 -15.55 -12.20
CA PRO A 109 -13.30 -14.25 -12.43
C PRO A 109 -13.95 -13.07 -11.67
N LEU A 110 -15.09 -13.28 -11.01
CA LEU A 110 -15.72 -12.27 -10.14
C LEU A 110 -15.24 -12.35 -8.71
N GLU A 111 -14.40 -13.34 -8.37
CA GLU A 111 -13.74 -13.47 -7.06
C GLU A 111 -12.32 -12.87 -7.12
N GLU A 112 -11.99 -12.04 -6.18
CA GLU A 112 -10.69 -11.35 -6.12
C GLU A 112 -9.51 -12.33 -6.12
N GLY A 113 -9.63 -13.43 -5.37
CA GLY A 113 -8.58 -14.46 -5.26
C GLY A 113 -8.24 -15.17 -6.57
N PHE A 114 -9.09 -15.08 -7.61
CA PHE A 114 -8.83 -15.61 -8.95
C PHE A 114 -7.60 -14.98 -9.59
N TYR A 115 -7.30 -13.73 -9.25
CA TYR A 115 -6.22 -12.94 -9.84
C TYR A 115 -4.90 -13.03 -9.07
N TRP A 116 -4.90 -13.63 -7.87
CA TRP A 116 -3.68 -13.72 -7.09
C TRP A 116 -2.70 -14.73 -7.68
N ASN A 117 -1.50 -14.26 -8.01
CA ASN A 117 -0.45 -15.07 -8.63
C ASN A 117 0.47 -15.80 -7.64
N GLY A 118 0.21 -15.70 -6.33
CA GLY A 118 1.01 -16.35 -5.28
C GLY A 118 2.15 -15.51 -4.72
N TYR A 119 2.34 -14.29 -5.21
CA TYR A 119 3.39 -13.37 -4.75
C TYR A 119 2.79 -12.10 -4.16
N ILE A 120 3.54 -11.45 -3.26
CA ILE A 120 3.16 -10.18 -2.63
C ILE A 120 4.34 -9.19 -2.63
N PRO A 121 4.02 -7.89 -2.59
CA PRO A 121 2.72 -7.31 -2.90
C PRO A 121 2.40 -7.45 -4.39
N GLN A 122 1.12 -7.64 -4.74
CA GLN A 122 0.66 -7.65 -6.14
C GLN A 122 -0.44 -6.59 -6.30
N THR A 123 -0.36 -5.80 -7.37
CA THR A 123 -1.36 -4.79 -7.72
C THR A 123 -1.92 -5.10 -9.10
N ILE A 124 -3.24 -5.18 -9.20
CA ILE A 124 -3.95 -5.46 -10.45
C ILE A 124 -4.98 -4.36 -10.69
N ILE A 125 -5.05 -3.85 -11.92
CA ILE A 125 -6.08 -2.92 -12.34
C ILE A 125 -7.02 -3.65 -13.31
N ILE A 126 -8.30 -3.63 -12.97
CA ILE A 126 -9.38 -4.23 -13.76
C ILE A 126 -10.29 -3.10 -14.22
N ASP A 127 -10.59 -3.07 -15.51
CA ASP A 127 -11.47 -2.05 -16.09
C ASP A 127 -12.96 -2.31 -15.79
N GLU A 128 -13.79 -1.40 -16.23
CA GLU A 128 -15.25 -1.41 -16.07
C GLU A 128 -15.94 -2.63 -16.74
N THR A 129 -15.21 -3.36 -17.59
CA THR A 129 -15.70 -4.58 -18.29
C THR A 129 -15.23 -5.86 -17.63
N GLY A 130 -14.41 -5.78 -16.57
CA GLY A 130 -13.78 -6.92 -15.91
C GLY A 130 -12.49 -7.40 -16.58
N SER A 131 -11.91 -6.61 -17.49
CA SER A 131 -10.66 -6.95 -18.18
C SER A 131 -9.46 -6.43 -17.40
N VAL A 132 -8.43 -7.27 -17.20
CA VAL A 132 -7.17 -6.87 -16.59
C VAL A 132 -6.41 -5.93 -17.54
N LYS A 133 -6.04 -4.74 -17.04
CA LYS A 133 -5.27 -3.73 -17.76
C LYS A 133 -3.85 -3.58 -17.24
N PHE A 134 -3.62 -4.02 -16.00
CA PHE A 134 -2.32 -3.95 -15.33
C PHE A 134 -2.21 -5.07 -14.32
N ASP A 135 -1.07 -5.72 -14.23
CA ASP A 135 -0.73 -6.72 -13.22
C ASP A 135 0.76 -6.63 -12.93
N LYS A 136 1.09 -6.28 -11.69
CA LYS A 136 2.48 -6.11 -11.27
C LYS A 136 2.70 -6.61 -9.86
N THR A 137 3.77 -7.37 -9.70
CA THR A 137 4.27 -7.81 -8.39
C THR A 137 5.45 -6.96 -7.98
N GLY A 138 5.54 -6.62 -6.69
CA GLY A 138 6.63 -5.82 -6.13
C GLY A 138 6.38 -4.32 -6.21
N GLN A 139 7.44 -3.55 -6.39
CA GLN A 139 7.41 -2.09 -6.35
C GLN A 139 6.51 -1.49 -7.44
N LEU A 140 5.76 -0.48 -7.06
CA LEU A 140 4.80 0.20 -7.90
C LEU A 140 5.22 1.66 -8.10
N ASP A 141 5.15 2.12 -9.34
CA ASP A 141 5.30 3.53 -9.68
C ASP A 141 3.91 4.16 -9.77
N LEU A 142 3.70 5.24 -9.00
CA LEU A 142 2.43 5.96 -8.97
C LEU A 142 2.05 6.53 -10.35
N ASP A 143 3.04 7.05 -11.08
CA ASP A 143 2.81 7.65 -12.41
C ASP A 143 2.43 6.58 -13.43
N GLU A 144 3.06 5.40 -13.37
CA GLU A 144 2.71 4.26 -14.22
C GLU A 144 1.24 3.85 -14.01
N VAL A 145 0.81 3.75 -12.76
CA VAL A 145 -0.57 3.38 -12.42
C VAL A 145 -1.55 4.48 -12.81
N ASN A 146 -1.23 5.74 -12.53
CA ASN A 146 -2.05 6.88 -12.91
C ASN A 146 -2.27 6.95 -14.42
N LYS A 147 -1.23 6.65 -15.21
CA LYS A 147 -1.33 6.60 -16.67
C LYS A 147 -2.33 5.53 -17.12
N VAL A 148 -2.24 4.32 -16.57
CA VAL A 148 -3.16 3.21 -16.91
C VAL A 148 -4.61 3.59 -16.58
N ILE A 149 -4.86 4.14 -15.39
CA ILE A 149 -6.20 4.55 -14.98
C ILE A 149 -6.72 5.69 -15.85
N SER A 150 -5.87 6.68 -16.17
CA SER A 150 -6.19 7.80 -17.07
C SER A 150 -6.63 7.31 -18.44
N GLU A 151 -5.91 6.33 -19.00
CA GLU A 151 -6.23 5.73 -20.31
C GLU A 151 -7.58 5.00 -20.27
N ILE A 152 -7.85 4.22 -19.21
CA ILE A 152 -9.14 3.53 -19.03
C ILE A 152 -10.28 4.52 -18.92
N LYS A 153 -10.11 5.58 -18.13
CA LYS A 153 -11.17 6.58 -17.85
C LYS A 153 -11.32 7.62 -18.95
N GLY A 154 -10.36 7.72 -19.89
CA GLY A 154 -10.32 8.79 -20.88
C GLY A 154 -10.11 10.18 -20.28
N ILE A 155 -9.52 10.26 -19.06
CA ILE A 155 -9.26 11.48 -18.31
C ILE A 155 -7.77 11.77 -18.38
N LYS A 156 -7.38 12.99 -18.79
CA LYS A 156 -6.00 13.45 -18.61
C LYS A 156 -5.84 14.04 -17.21
N LEU A 157 -4.93 13.50 -16.41
CA LEU A 157 -4.49 14.17 -15.20
C LEU A 157 -3.70 15.41 -15.61
N ASP A 158 -4.06 16.57 -15.07
CA ASP A 158 -3.32 17.80 -15.30
C ASP A 158 -2.04 17.76 -14.45
N ASP A 159 -0.89 18.14 -15.04
CA ASP A 159 0.43 18.15 -14.34
C ASP A 159 0.45 19.03 -13.08
N SER A 160 -0.62 19.77 -12.81
CA SER A 160 -0.79 20.60 -11.62
C SER A 160 -1.41 19.87 -10.41
N SER A 161 -1.68 18.55 -10.53
CA SER A 161 -2.40 17.76 -9.51
C SER A 161 -1.47 17.07 -8.49
N PHE A 162 -0.14 17.32 -8.54
CA PHE A 162 0.89 16.74 -7.67
C PHE A 162 1.64 17.77 -6.85
#